data_7e4e6d7464360b243dc3ca39d82dbcfa
#
_entry.id   7e4e6d7464360b243dc3ca39d82dbcfa
#
_cell.length_a   1.000
_cell.length_b   1.000
_cell.length_c   1.000
_cell.angle_alpha   90.00
_cell.angle_beta   90.00
_cell.angle_gamma   90.00
#
_symmetry.space_group_name_H-M   'P 1'
#
loop_
_entity.id
_entity.type
_entity.pdbx_description
1 polymer ?
#
loop_
_entity_poly.entity_id
_entity_poly.type
_entity_poly.pdbx_seq_one_letter_code
_entity_poly.pdbx_strand_id
1 'polypeptide(L)'
;LFNTSTGKTRPMRSKEEAHDYRYFPDPDLLPLDINQSEIDNLKNEIPELPDDRKKRYINEYNLSNYDASVLTSDKSVSDFFDNVIMVDSSLKKSSKIVVNWITSELFSLLNENDLEIINSPINPENLGKLVKLIIDDVISGKIAKDVLLEMFNTKKDPDKIIEDKGLKQVTDTSLIETIVNDVIYENQKMVEQYLSGKDKLL
;
A
#
# COMPACT_ATOMS: atom_id res chain seq x y z
N LEU A 1 2.66 -22.79 51.74
CA LEU A 1 2.89 -23.34 53.07
C LEU A 1 3.44 -24.78 52.95
N PHE A 2 4.53 -25.08 53.62
CA PHE A 2 5.08 -26.45 53.70
C PHE A 2 4.49 -27.20 54.90
N ASN A 3 3.95 -28.37 54.65
CA ASN A 3 3.46 -29.22 55.71
C ASN A 3 4.55 -30.24 56.09
N THR A 4 5.13 -30.09 57.26
CA THR A 4 6.25 -30.91 57.74
C THR A 4 5.86 -32.39 58.00
N SER A 5 4.58 -32.65 58.33
CA SER A 5 4.11 -34.01 58.59
C SER A 5 3.87 -34.83 57.31
N THR A 6 3.54 -34.16 56.19
CA THR A 6 3.26 -34.80 54.89
C THR A 6 4.37 -34.60 53.87
N GLY A 7 5.37 -33.75 54.15
CA GLY A 7 6.43 -33.37 53.23
C GLY A 7 5.98 -32.65 51.97
N LYS A 8 4.73 -32.12 51.92
CA LYS A 8 4.18 -31.47 50.72
C LYS A 8 4.00 -29.98 50.93
N THR A 9 4.22 -29.22 49.83
CA THR A 9 3.90 -27.80 49.77
C THR A 9 2.51 -27.60 49.14
N ARG A 10 1.74 -26.65 49.66
CA ARG A 10 0.50 -26.15 49.05
C ARG A 10 0.55 -24.66 48.90
N PRO A 11 -0.07 -24.08 47.84
CA PRO A 11 -0.25 -22.66 47.78
C PRO A 11 -1.12 -22.18 48.95
N MET A 12 -0.76 -21.09 49.56
CA MET A 12 -1.53 -20.51 50.66
C MET A 12 -2.68 -19.62 50.16
N ARG A 13 -2.45 -18.95 49.03
CA ARG A 13 -3.39 -17.94 48.55
C ARG A 13 -3.15 -17.69 47.06
N SER A 14 -4.20 -17.65 46.26
CA SER A 14 -4.18 -17.13 44.91
C SER A 14 -4.42 -15.61 44.97
N LYS A 15 -3.54 -14.85 44.39
CA LYS A 15 -3.70 -13.37 44.30
C LYS A 15 -4.66 -12.96 43.16
N GLU A 16 -5.28 -13.91 42.50
CA GLU A 16 -6.12 -13.67 41.33
C GLU A 16 -7.61 -13.48 41.69
N GLU A 17 -8.01 -13.73 42.93
CA GLU A 17 -9.39 -13.51 43.37
C GLU A 17 -9.60 -12.08 43.85
N ALA A 18 -10.57 -11.36 43.26
CA ALA A 18 -10.89 -9.96 43.54
C ALA A 18 -11.20 -9.72 45.04
N HIS A 19 -11.75 -10.73 45.73
CA HIS A 19 -12.05 -10.65 47.18
C HIS A 19 -10.83 -10.49 48.08
N ASP A 20 -9.64 -10.85 47.59
CA ASP A 20 -8.40 -10.72 48.33
C ASP A 20 -7.91 -9.29 48.47
N TYR A 21 -8.30 -8.41 47.54
CA TYR A 21 -7.86 -7.01 47.50
C TYR A 21 -8.79 -6.06 48.27
N ARG A 22 -9.96 -6.54 48.72
CA ARG A 22 -10.95 -5.74 49.46
C ARG A 22 -11.25 -4.42 48.76
N TYR A 23 -11.55 -4.45 47.46
CA TYR A 23 -11.95 -3.27 46.71
C TYR A 23 -13.20 -2.66 47.35
N PHE A 24 -13.13 -1.39 47.67
CA PHE A 24 -14.26 -0.57 48.11
C PHE A 24 -14.15 0.80 47.46
N PRO A 25 -15.26 1.51 47.26
CA PRO A 25 -15.24 2.85 46.71
C PRO A 25 -14.36 3.78 47.54
N ASP A 26 -13.49 4.53 46.87
CA ASP A 26 -12.70 5.57 47.52
C ASP A 26 -13.65 6.74 47.90
N PRO A 27 -13.67 7.18 49.16
CA PRO A 27 -14.58 8.26 49.59
C PRO A 27 -14.28 9.60 48.91
N ASP A 28 -13.07 9.79 48.41
CA ASP A 28 -12.65 11.02 47.72
C ASP A 28 -12.97 11.01 46.22
N LEU A 29 -13.40 9.84 45.65
CA LEU A 29 -13.79 9.71 44.25
C LEU A 29 -15.30 9.61 44.13
N LEU A 30 -15.88 10.51 43.32
CA LEU A 30 -17.30 10.44 43.00
C LEU A 30 -17.59 9.24 42.11
N PRO A 31 -18.79 8.64 42.22
CA PRO A 31 -19.21 7.59 41.26
C PRO A 31 -19.19 8.14 39.85
N LEU A 32 -18.64 7.35 38.92
CA LEU A 32 -18.69 7.63 37.50
C LEU A 32 -19.91 6.92 36.89
N ASP A 33 -20.95 7.69 36.62
CA ASP A 33 -22.14 7.20 35.93
C ASP A 33 -22.00 7.39 34.44
N ILE A 34 -21.81 6.29 33.72
CA ILE A 34 -21.76 6.27 32.24
C ILE A 34 -23.10 5.74 31.75
N ASN A 35 -23.85 6.60 31.06
CA ASN A 35 -25.12 6.21 30.49
C ASN A 35 -24.96 5.44 29.16
N GLN A 36 -25.99 4.65 28.80
CA GLN A 36 -25.95 3.82 27.61
C GLN A 36 -25.79 4.66 26.34
N SER A 37 -26.32 5.87 26.28
CA SER A 37 -26.21 6.75 25.12
C SER A 37 -24.76 7.21 24.87
N GLU A 38 -23.99 7.45 25.94
CA GLU A 38 -22.54 7.75 25.80
C GLU A 38 -21.78 6.57 25.26
N ILE A 39 -22.07 5.36 25.75
CA ILE A 39 -21.46 4.12 25.24
C ILE A 39 -21.78 3.93 23.75
N ASP A 40 -23.02 4.16 23.36
CA ASP A 40 -23.46 3.97 21.98
C ASP A 40 -22.85 5.05 21.05
N ASN A 41 -22.73 6.29 21.52
CA ASN A 41 -22.02 7.34 20.79
C ASN A 41 -20.56 6.99 20.59
N LEU A 42 -19.84 6.57 21.63
CA LEU A 42 -18.44 6.17 21.54
C LEU A 42 -18.24 4.98 20.60
N LYS A 43 -19.17 4.00 20.62
CA LYS A 43 -19.12 2.87 19.67
C LYS A 43 -19.22 3.33 18.21
N ASN A 44 -20.07 4.33 17.94
CA ASN A 44 -20.23 4.87 16.60
C ASN A 44 -19.03 5.72 16.15
N GLU A 45 -18.25 6.25 17.09
CA GLU A 45 -17.05 7.04 16.81
C GLU A 45 -15.78 6.17 16.65
N ILE A 46 -15.85 4.89 17.03
CA ILE A 46 -14.72 3.98 16.87
C ILE A 46 -14.40 3.82 15.36
N PRO A 47 -13.19 4.18 14.93
CA PRO A 47 -12.79 3.95 13.54
C PRO A 47 -12.68 2.46 13.23
N GLU A 48 -12.69 2.13 11.93
CA GLU A 48 -12.46 0.75 11.49
C GLU A 48 -11.18 0.17 12.11
N LEU A 49 -11.31 -0.98 12.78
CA LEU A 49 -10.19 -1.64 13.45
C LEU A 49 -9.28 -2.35 12.42
N PRO A 50 -7.98 -2.55 12.73
CA PRO A 50 -7.02 -3.16 11.80
C PRO A 50 -7.48 -4.54 11.30
N ASP A 51 -8.05 -5.38 12.15
CA ASP A 51 -8.53 -6.71 11.76
C ASP A 51 -9.72 -6.66 10.81
N ASP A 52 -10.62 -5.70 10.98
CA ASP A 52 -11.78 -5.54 10.10
C ASP A 52 -11.36 -4.89 8.78
N ARG A 53 -10.45 -3.92 8.82
CA ARG A 53 -9.81 -3.33 7.63
C ARG A 53 -9.08 -4.40 6.82
N LYS A 54 -8.34 -5.30 7.47
CA LYS A 54 -7.68 -6.43 6.82
C LYS A 54 -8.68 -7.35 6.12
N LYS A 55 -9.78 -7.70 6.80
CA LYS A 55 -10.86 -8.51 6.19
C LYS A 55 -11.47 -7.80 4.99
N ARG A 56 -11.70 -6.49 5.08
CA ARG A 56 -12.20 -5.67 3.98
C ARG A 56 -11.25 -5.71 2.78
N TYR A 57 -9.95 -5.56 2.99
CA TYR A 57 -8.95 -5.62 1.92
C TYR A 57 -8.93 -6.99 1.20
N ILE A 58 -9.07 -8.07 1.94
CA ILE A 58 -9.15 -9.41 1.35
C ILE A 58 -10.46 -9.59 0.57
N ASN A 59 -11.59 -9.20 1.15
CA ASN A 59 -12.91 -9.48 0.58
C ASN A 59 -13.29 -8.54 -0.57
N GLU A 60 -13.00 -7.24 -0.44
CA GLU A 60 -13.43 -6.23 -1.41
C GLU A 60 -12.40 -5.99 -2.51
N TYR A 61 -11.09 -6.08 -2.17
CA TYR A 61 -10.01 -5.81 -3.12
C TYR A 61 -9.28 -7.07 -3.56
N ASN A 62 -9.72 -8.26 -3.10
CA ASN A 62 -9.13 -9.55 -3.43
C ASN A 62 -7.59 -9.60 -3.19
N LEU A 63 -7.15 -8.93 -2.13
CA LEU A 63 -5.75 -8.95 -1.74
C LEU A 63 -5.39 -10.25 -1.02
N SER A 64 -4.12 -10.64 -1.11
CA SER A 64 -3.62 -11.77 -0.31
C SER A 64 -3.62 -11.43 1.18
N ASN A 65 -3.66 -12.45 2.04
CA ASN A 65 -3.55 -12.27 3.49
C ASN A 65 -2.24 -11.55 3.86
N TYR A 66 -1.15 -11.81 3.12
CA TYR A 66 0.13 -11.16 3.31
C TYR A 66 0.05 -9.67 2.98
N ASP A 67 -0.43 -9.31 1.79
CA ASP A 67 -0.55 -7.91 1.36
C ASP A 67 -1.44 -7.09 2.32
N ALA A 68 -2.60 -7.67 2.68
CA ALA A 68 -3.50 -7.04 3.63
C ALA A 68 -2.85 -6.85 5.01
N SER A 69 -2.03 -7.81 5.47
CA SER A 69 -1.29 -7.66 6.74
C SER A 69 -0.23 -6.57 6.66
N VAL A 70 0.51 -6.47 5.56
CA VAL A 70 1.52 -5.42 5.36
C VAL A 70 0.86 -4.05 5.37
N LEU A 71 -0.24 -3.87 4.65
CA LEU A 71 -0.96 -2.61 4.61
C LEU A 71 -1.56 -2.21 5.97
N THR A 72 -2.02 -3.18 6.77
CA THR A 72 -2.65 -2.91 8.07
C THR A 72 -1.69 -2.91 9.26
N SER A 73 -0.40 -3.13 9.02
CA SER A 73 0.63 -3.06 10.07
C SER A 73 0.79 -1.65 10.65
N ASP A 74 0.49 -0.62 9.85
CA ASP A 74 0.51 0.78 10.24
C ASP A 74 -0.74 1.49 9.73
N LYS A 75 -1.34 2.32 10.59
CA LYS A 75 -2.54 3.08 10.25
C LYS A 75 -2.29 4.06 9.10
N SER A 76 -1.15 4.72 9.08
CA SER A 76 -0.79 5.69 8.04
C SER A 76 -0.67 5.03 6.67
N VAL A 77 -0.14 3.80 6.62
CA VAL A 77 -0.05 2.99 5.38
C VAL A 77 -1.43 2.58 4.89
N SER A 78 -2.29 2.13 5.81
CA SER A 78 -3.67 1.79 5.49
C SER A 78 -4.44 2.98 4.93
N ASP A 79 -4.36 4.12 5.62
CA ASP A 79 -5.05 5.35 5.22
C ASP A 79 -4.52 5.86 3.87
N PHE A 80 -3.23 5.75 3.62
CA PHE A 80 -2.62 6.09 2.33
C PHE A 80 -3.16 5.20 1.21
N PHE A 81 -3.19 3.88 1.40
CA PHE A 81 -3.74 2.93 0.43
C PHE A 81 -5.22 3.21 0.14
N ASP A 82 -6.04 3.39 1.17
CA ASP A 82 -7.47 3.70 1.00
C ASP A 82 -7.66 4.97 0.17
N ASN A 83 -6.88 6.02 0.44
CA ASN A 83 -6.92 7.26 -0.33
C ASN A 83 -6.47 7.08 -1.80
N VAL A 84 -5.46 6.25 -2.06
CA VAL A 84 -5.05 5.91 -3.45
C VAL A 84 -6.18 5.20 -4.20
N ILE A 85 -6.81 4.20 -3.58
CA ILE A 85 -7.91 3.43 -4.21
C ILE A 85 -9.12 4.32 -4.53
N MET A 86 -9.35 5.39 -3.76
CA MET A 86 -10.47 6.31 -3.97
C MET A 86 -10.28 7.24 -5.17
N VAL A 87 -9.07 7.37 -5.70
CA VAL A 87 -8.78 8.28 -6.84
C VAL A 87 -9.55 7.87 -8.09
N ASP A 88 -9.62 6.58 -8.37
CA ASP A 88 -10.34 6.06 -9.55
C ASP A 88 -10.87 4.65 -9.30
N SER A 89 -12.04 4.36 -9.86
CA SER A 89 -12.70 3.05 -9.69
C SER A 89 -11.93 1.89 -10.33
N SER A 90 -11.09 2.13 -11.33
CA SER A 90 -10.24 1.12 -11.96
C SER A 90 -9.18 0.59 -11.00
N LEU A 91 -8.71 1.44 -10.07
CA LEU A 91 -7.72 1.08 -9.05
C LEU A 91 -8.24 -0.01 -8.10
N LYS A 92 -9.54 -0.02 -7.82
CA LYS A 92 -10.17 -1.09 -7.01
C LYS A 92 -10.00 -2.47 -7.65
N LYS A 93 -10.18 -2.56 -8.97
CA LYS A 93 -10.03 -3.81 -9.72
C LYS A 93 -8.56 -4.24 -9.85
N SER A 94 -7.67 -3.27 -9.83
CA SER A 94 -6.21 -3.44 -9.98
C SER A 94 -5.46 -3.19 -8.68
N SER A 95 -6.13 -3.37 -7.53
CA SER A 95 -5.61 -3.10 -6.18
C SER A 95 -4.25 -3.77 -5.90
N LYS A 96 -3.99 -4.95 -6.49
CA LYS A 96 -2.70 -5.63 -6.38
C LYS A 96 -1.55 -4.80 -6.99
N ILE A 97 -1.81 -4.10 -8.09
CA ILE A 97 -0.82 -3.20 -8.68
C ILE A 97 -0.56 -2.03 -7.73
N VAL A 98 -1.63 -1.44 -7.17
CA VAL A 98 -1.50 -0.35 -6.19
C VAL A 98 -0.66 -0.77 -4.99
N VAL A 99 -0.94 -1.96 -4.41
CA VAL A 99 -0.16 -2.50 -3.29
C VAL A 99 1.32 -2.63 -3.66
N ASN A 100 1.62 -3.21 -4.82
CA ASN A 100 3.00 -3.37 -5.27
C ASN A 100 3.73 -2.02 -5.41
N TRP A 101 3.05 -1.00 -5.95
CA TRP A 101 3.64 0.33 -6.09
C TRP A 101 3.88 1.02 -4.75
N ILE A 102 3.02 0.80 -3.76
CA ILE A 102 3.23 1.31 -2.39
C ILE A 102 4.38 0.57 -1.71
N THR A 103 4.29 -0.77 -1.66
CA THR A 103 5.18 -1.59 -0.82
C THR A 103 6.57 -1.82 -1.40
N SER A 104 6.71 -1.79 -2.73
CA SER A 104 8.00 -1.98 -3.39
C SER A 104 8.62 -0.65 -3.81
N GLU A 105 7.92 0.14 -4.61
CA GLU A 105 8.51 1.32 -5.24
C GLU A 105 8.53 2.54 -4.30
N LEU A 106 7.37 2.90 -3.72
CA LEU A 106 7.28 4.05 -2.83
C LEU A 106 8.07 3.80 -1.53
N PHE A 107 7.92 2.62 -0.92
CA PHE A 107 8.66 2.30 0.30
C PHE A 107 10.17 2.27 0.10
N SER A 108 10.66 1.83 -1.08
CA SER A 108 12.09 1.90 -1.39
C SER A 108 12.59 3.34 -1.33
N LEU A 109 11.90 4.26 -2.01
CA LEU A 109 12.25 5.68 -2.01
C LEU A 109 12.16 6.33 -0.62
N LEU A 110 11.13 5.98 0.16
CA LEU A 110 10.97 6.48 1.52
C LEU A 110 12.11 5.98 2.43
N ASN A 111 12.43 4.68 2.38
CA ASN A 111 13.49 4.09 3.18
C ASN A 111 14.88 4.64 2.80
N GLU A 112 15.16 4.86 1.52
CA GLU A 112 16.42 5.47 1.07
C GLU A 112 16.61 6.91 1.58
N ASN A 113 15.52 7.58 1.93
CA ASN A 113 15.53 8.97 2.40
C ASN A 113 15.15 9.10 3.89
N ASP A 114 15.10 8.00 4.64
CA ASP A 114 14.73 7.96 6.07
C ASP A 114 13.37 8.65 6.36
N LEU A 115 12.39 8.45 5.48
CA LEU A 115 11.05 9.04 5.59
C LEU A 115 10.00 7.99 5.90
N GLU A 116 9.04 8.36 6.72
CA GLU A 116 7.80 7.61 6.92
C GLU A 116 6.75 8.03 5.88
N ILE A 117 5.75 7.15 5.62
CA ILE A 117 4.72 7.38 4.60
C ILE A 117 3.90 8.66 4.86
N ILE A 118 3.71 9.02 6.12
CA ILE A 118 3.01 10.26 6.50
C ILE A 118 3.75 11.52 6.04
N ASN A 119 5.06 11.43 5.88
CA ASN A 119 5.94 12.51 5.43
C ASN A 119 6.30 12.37 3.94
N SER A 120 5.62 11.47 3.21
CA SER A 120 5.89 11.24 1.80
C SER A 120 5.73 12.52 0.97
N PRO A 121 6.72 12.84 0.11
CA PRO A 121 6.59 13.92 -0.87
C PRO A 121 5.49 13.64 -1.92
N ILE A 122 5.16 12.36 -2.13
CA ILE A 122 4.13 11.90 -3.05
C ILE A 122 2.84 11.70 -2.26
N ASN A 123 1.80 12.44 -2.63
CA ASN A 123 0.48 12.27 -2.05
C ASN A 123 -0.28 11.09 -2.69
N PRO A 124 -1.32 10.55 -2.02
CA PRO A 124 -2.09 9.43 -2.53
C PRO A 124 -2.73 9.68 -3.90
N GLU A 125 -3.20 10.91 -4.15
CA GLU A 125 -3.82 11.28 -5.42
C GLU A 125 -2.84 11.14 -6.59
N ASN A 126 -1.64 11.66 -6.46
CA ASN A 126 -0.62 11.59 -7.50
C ASN A 126 -0.14 10.15 -7.74
N LEU A 127 0.00 9.35 -6.68
CA LEU A 127 0.32 7.93 -6.85
C LEU A 127 -0.83 7.19 -7.56
N GLY A 128 -2.08 7.48 -7.21
CA GLY A 128 -3.25 6.91 -7.87
C GLY A 128 -3.31 7.25 -9.36
N LYS A 129 -3.05 8.51 -9.73
CA LYS A 129 -2.94 8.94 -11.14
C LYS A 129 -1.84 8.18 -11.88
N LEU A 130 -0.64 8.07 -11.27
CA LEU A 130 0.47 7.34 -11.87
C LEU A 130 0.13 5.87 -12.12
N VAL A 131 -0.45 5.18 -11.14
CA VAL A 131 -0.86 3.77 -11.28
C VAL A 131 -1.97 3.63 -12.32
N LYS A 132 -2.90 4.60 -12.39
CA LYS A 132 -3.93 4.61 -13.44
C LYS A 132 -3.33 4.70 -14.83
N LEU A 133 -2.34 5.54 -15.06
CA LEU A 133 -1.64 5.65 -16.36
C LEU A 133 -0.96 4.35 -16.78
N ILE A 134 -0.52 3.53 -15.81
CA ILE A 134 0.03 2.19 -16.09
C ILE A 134 -1.09 1.22 -16.47
N ILE A 135 -2.22 1.24 -15.74
CA ILE A 135 -3.37 0.37 -16.01
C ILE A 135 -3.99 0.67 -17.38
N ASP A 136 -4.00 1.94 -17.76
CA ASP A 136 -4.52 2.43 -19.04
C ASP A 136 -3.50 2.28 -20.20
N ASP A 137 -2.35 1.63 -19.96
CA ASP A 137 -1.25 1.43 -20.94
C ASP A 137 -0.72 2.74 -21.57
N VAL A 138 -0.90 3.88 -20.89
CA VAL A 138 -0.38 5.19 -21.36
C VAL A 138 1.14 5.25 -21.22
N ILE A 139 1.67 4.62 -20.18
CA ILE A 139 3.11 4.50 -19.91
C ILE A 139 3.48 3.08 -19.47
N SER A 140 4.70 2.66 -19.79
CA SER A 140 5.22 1.37 -19.31
C SER A 140 5.63 1.45 -17.83
N GLY A 141 5.68 0.30 -17.15
CA GLY A 141 6.14 0.24 -15.76
C GLY A 141 7.56 0.79 -15.55
N LYS A 142 8.43 0.70 -16.56
CA LYS A 142 9.78 1.30 -16.53
C LYS A 142 9.70 2.82 -16.51
N ILE A 143 8.93 3.41 -17.42
CA ILE A 143 8.71 4.86 -17.48
C ILE A 143 8.08 5.35 -16.19
N ALA A 144 7.12 4.60 -15.65
CA ALA A 144 6.44 4.97 -14.41
C ALA A 144 7.39 5.03 -13.20
N LYS A 145 8.43 4.20 -13.13
CA LYS A 145 9.47 4.30 -12.09
C LYS A 145 10.27 5.58 -12.21
N ASP A 146 10.65 5.98 -13.42
CA ASP A 146 11.36 7.23 -13.65
C ASP A 146 10.48 8.44 -13.29
N VAL A 147 9.18 8.36 -13.62
CA VAL A 147 8.19 9.40 -13.24
C VAL A 147 8.01 9.45 -11.73
N LEU A 148 7.91 8.30 -11.03
CA LEU A 148 7.79 8.24 -9.58
C LEU A 148 8.98 8.92 -8.89
N LEU A 149 10.20 8.65 -9.36
CA LEU A 149 11.41 9.28 -8.84
C LEU A 149 11.40 10.80 -9.03
N GLU A 150 10.92 11.25 -10.19
CA GLU A 150 10.79 12.67 -10.45
C GLU A 150 9.71 13.33 -9.59
N MET A 151 8.56 12.66 -9.42
CA MET A 151 7.51 13.11 -8.50
C MET A 151 8.05 13.25 -7.08
N PHE A 152 8.86 12.29 -6.63
CA PHE A 152 9.47 12.30 -5.31
C PHE A 152 10.36 13.53 -5.11
N ASN A 153 11.18 13.86 -6.11
CA ASN A 153 12.13 14.97 -6.04
C ASN A 153 11.45 16.35 -6.25
N THR A 154 10.45 16.42 -7.13
CA THR A 154 9.87 17.72 -7.58
C THR A 154 8.51 18.01 -7.00
N LYS A 155 7.82 16.98 -6.43
CA LYS A 155 6.42 17.03 -5.96
C LYS A 155 5.41 17.41 -7.06
N LYS A 156 5.80 17.30 -8.33
CA LYS A 156 4.94 17.58 -9.47
C LYS A 156 3.92 16.47 -9.69
N ASP A 157 2.82 16.84 -10.34
CA ASP A 157 1.81 15.90 -10.82
C ASP A 157 2.37 14.99 -11.94
N PRO A 158 2.04 13.68 -11.95
CA PRO A 158 2.57 12.74 -12.95
C PRO A 158 2.20 13.11 -14.38
N ASP A 159 0.99 13.62 -14.63
CA ASP A 159 0.56 14.01 -15.98
C ASP A 159 1.45 15.11 -16.55
N LYS A 160 1.82 16.09 -15.70
CA LYS A 160 2.72 17.17 -16.12
C LYS A 160 4.12 16.68 -16.43
N ILE A 161 4.65 15.74 -15.63
CA ILE A 161 5.98 15.17 -15.88
C ILE A 161 6.00 14.41 -17.22
N ILE A 162 4.95 13.64 -17.47
CA ILE A 162 4.80 12.86 -18.70
C ILE A 162 4.67 13.78 -19.92
N GLU A 163 3.90 14.85 -19.79
CA GLU A 163 3.72 15.85 -20.86
C GLU A 163 5.01 16.63 -21.13
N ASP A 164 5.66 17.16 -20.09
CA ASP A 164 6.92 17.94 -20.18
C ASP A 164 8.03 17.11 -20.85
N LYS A 165 8.07 15.79 -20.64
CA LYS A 165 9.11 14.89 -21.16
C LYS A 165 8.69 14.09 -22.39
N GLY A 166 7.45 14.22 -22.84
CA GLY A 166 6.95 13.46 -24.00
C GLY A 166 6.98 11.94 -23.83
N LEU A 167 6.70 11.43 -22.59
CA LEU A 167 6.86 10.03 -22.21
C LEU A 167 5.65 9.14 -22.54
N LYS A 168 4.65 9.67 -23.25
CA LYS A 168 3.49 8.85 -23.66
C LYS A 168 3.94 7.74 -24.60
N GLN A 169 3.52 6.52 -24.29
CA GLN A 169 3.80 5.37 -25.12
C GLN A 169 3.00 5.48 -26.43
N VAL A 170 3.68 5.27 -27.55
CA VAL A 170 3.02 5.19 -28.86
C VAL A 170 2.42 3.79 -28.99
N THR A 171 1.11 3.67 -28.86
CA THR A 171 0.36 2.41 -28.99
C THR A 171 -0.31 2.26 -30.35
N ASP A 172 -0.17 3.26 -31.24
CA ASP A 172 -0.74 3.22 -32.57
C ASP A 172 0.05 2.21 -33.45
N THR A 173 -0.54 1.04 -33.67
CA THR A 173 0.02 -0.05 -34.43
C THR A 173 0.39 0.39 -35.87
N SER A 174 -0.41 1.26 -36.48
CA SER A 174 -0.17 1.75 -37.84
C SER A 174 1.08 2.65 -37.93
N LEU A 175 1.27 3.47 -36.90
CA LEU A 175 2.47 4.31 -36.78
C LEU A 175 3.72 3.46 -36.51
N ILE A 176 3.60 2.45 -35.64
CA ILE A 176 4.69 1.52 -35.35
C ILE A 176 5.07 0.73 -36.60
N GLU A 177 4.10 0.21 -37.37
CA GLU A 177 4.34 -0.51 -38.61
C GLU A 177 5.04 0.38 -39.66
N THR A 178 4.64 1.65 -39.73
CA THR A 178 5.29 2.60 -40.66
C THR A 178 6.75 2.82 -40.28
N ILE A 179 7.03 3.07 -38.99
CA ILE A 179 8.41 3.27 -38.49
C ILE A 179 9.25 2.01 -38.71
N VAL A 180 8.69 0.81 -38.42
CA VAL A 180 9.38 -0.46 -38.63
C VAL A 180 9.71 -0.66 -40.11
N ASN A 181 8.76 -0.38 -41.01
CA ASN A 181 8.99 -0.49 -42.46
C ASN A 181 10.06 0.48 -42.96
N ASP A 182 10.05 1.72 -42.42
CA ASP A 182 11.08 2.72 -42.76
C ASP A 182 12.47 2.27 -42.32
N VAL A 183 12.60 1.76 -41.09
CA VAL A 183 13.86 1.20 -40.55
C VAL A 183 14.34 0.00 -41.37
N ILE A 184 13.46 -0.93 -41.78
CA ILE A 184 13.78 -2.05 -42.65
C ILE A 184 14.25 -1.55 -43.99
N TYR A 185 13.60 -0.54 -44.58
CA TYR A 185 13.94 0.04 -45.86
C TYR A 185 15.31 0.73 -45.85
N GLU A 186 15.60 1.48 -44.79
CA GLU A 186 16.89 2.16 -44.63
C GLU A 186 18.07 1.20 -44.38
N ASN A 187 17.80 -0.02 -43.82
CA ASN A 187 18.80 -0.98 -43.43
C ASN A 187 18.80 -2.26 -44.24
N GLN A 188 18.46 -2.23 -45.52
CA GLN A 188 18.30 -3.41 -46.40
C GLN A 188 19.49 -4.37 -46.34
N LYS A 189 20.72 -3.89 -46.29
CA LYS A 189 21.92 -4.74 -46.20
C LYS A 189 21.97 -5.57 -44.93
N MET A 190 21.50 -5.01 -43.79
CA MET A 190 21.43 -5.73 -42.51
C MET A 190 20.30 -6.75 -42.52
N VAL A 191 19.18 -6.42 -43.15
CA VAL A 191 18.04 -7.33 -43.33
C VAL A 191 18.45 -8.55 -44.19
N GLU A 192 19.15 -8.33 -45.31
CA GLU A 192 19.66 -9.41 -46.17
C GLU A 192 20.64 -10.31 -45.40
N GLN A 193 21.51 -9.75 -44.57
CA GLN A 193 22.43 -10.53 -43.74
C GLN A 193 21.71 -11.36 -42.68
N TYR A 194 20.66 -10.80 -42.07
CA TYR A 194 19.82 -11.52 -41.13
C TYR A 194 19.08 -12.68 -41.81
N LEU A 195 18.45 -12.43 -42.95
CA LEU A 195 17.77 -13.45 -43.76
C LEU A 195 18.72 -14.53 -44.29
N SER A 196 20.03 -14.23 -44.42
CA SER A 196 21.07 -15.19 -44.77
C SER A 196 21.59 -16.04 -43.60
N GLY A 197 21.00 -15.90 -42.39
CA GLY A 197 21.29 -16.73 -41.21
C GLY A 197 22.29 -16.12 -40.22
N LYS A 198 22.54 -14.80 -40.26
CA LYS A 198 23.36 -14.11 -39.25
C LYS A 198 22.49 -13.57 -38.12
N ASP A 199 22.08 -14.44 -37.20
CA ASP A 199 21.15 -14.10 -36.06
C ASP A 199 21.72 -13.10 -35.03
N LYS A 200 23.00 -12.72 -35.11
CA LYS A 200 23.65 -11.78 -34.20
C LYS A 200 23.42 -10.30 -34.53
N LEU A 201 22.57 -10.01 -35.50
CA LEU A 201 22.28 -8.64 -35.98
C LEU A 201 20.98 -8.04 -35.42
N LEU A 202 20.28 -8.77 -34.56
CA LEU A 202 19.10 -8.34 -33.83
C LEU A 202 19.45 -7.78 -32.44
#